data_2e1776bb9aac54cb66316943daa1add0
#
_entry.id   2e1776bb9aac54cb66316943daa1add0
#
_cell.length_a   1.000
_cell.length_b   1.000
_cell.length_c   1.000
_cell.angle_alpha   90.00
_cell.angle_beta   90.00
_cell.angle_gamma   90.00
#
_symmetry.space_group_name_H-M   'P 1'
#
loop_
_entity.id
_entity.type
_entity.pdbx_description
1 polymer ?
#
loop_
_entity_poly.entity_id
_entity_poly.type
_entity_poly.pdbx_seq_one_letter_code
_entity_poly.pdbx_strand_id
1 'polypeptide(L)'
;MADAVYPVPADWAENALITAPVYEERYRMSIEQPDTFWREEAQRIDWIRLFSKVSESSFHEADFGISWFADGTLNLAANCLDRHLAERGNQVAILWEPDSPDQPSRAITYRELHEMVCRFANLLKAQGVRKGERVTLYLPMVPEAA
;
A
#
# COMPACT_ATOMS: atom_id res chain seq x y z
N MET A 1 -13.37 -29.31 -16.42
CA MET A 1 -14.64 -28.56 -16.21
C MET A 1 -14.31 -27.11 -16.45
N ALA A 2 -15.04 -26.40 -17.30
CA ALA A 2 -14.86 -24.96 -17.43
C ALA A 2 -15.37 -24.31 -16.14
N ASP A 3 -14.58 -23.39 -15.58
CA ASP A 3 -15.00 -22.64 -14.40
C ASP A 3 -16.26 -21.83 -14.71
N ALA A 4 -17.23 -21.84 -13.79
CA ALA A 4 -18.45 -21.08 -13.97
C ALA A 4 -18.14 -19.58 -13.89
N VAL A 5 -18.47 -18.83 -14.93
CA VAL A 5 -18.33 -17.37 -14.96
C VAL A 5 -19.67 -16.76 -14.53
N TYR A 6 -19.62 -15.97 -13.45
CA TYR A 6 -20.78 -15.25 -12.94
C TYR A 6 -20.74 -13.80 -13.43
N PRO A 7 -21.84 -13.29 -14.01
CA PRO A 7 -21.90 -11.90 -14.43
C PRO A 7 -21.86 -10.95 -13.22
N VAL A 8 -21.24 -9.80 -13.39
CA VAL A 8 -21.27 -8.74 -12.37
C VAL A 8 -22.68 -8.14 -12.31
N PRO A 9 -23.29 -7.99 -11.12
CA PRO A 9 -24.59 -7.31 -10.99
C PRO A 9 -24.54 -5.89 -11.56
N ALA A 10 -25.62 -5.46 -12.21
CA ALA A 10 -25.65 -4.18 -12.95
C ALA A 10 -25.44 -2.98 -12.03
N ASP A 11 -26.03 -2.99 -10.84
CA ASP A 11 -25.88 -1.94 -9.82
C ASP A 11 -24.43 -1.80 -9.30
N TRP A 12 -23.72 -2.91 -9.22
CA TRP A 12 -22.29 -2.90 -8.89
C TRP A 12 -21.44 -2.34 -10.01
N ALA A 13 -21.76 -2.73 -11.27
CA ALA A 13 -21.03 -2.24 -12.44
C ALA A 13 -21.21 -0.72 -12.65
N GLU A 14 -22.42 -0.21 -12.44
CA GLU A 14 -22.75 1.22 -12.57
C GLU A 14 -22.03 2.10 -11.53
N ASN A 15 -21.85 1.58 -10.30
CA ASN A 15 -21.23 2.30 -9.20
C ASN A 15 -19.72 2.03 -9.08
N ALA A 16 -19.12 1.23 -9.97
CA ALA A 16 -17.71 0.92 -9.94
C ALA A 16 -16.86 2.15 -10.29
N LEU A 17 -15.86 2.45 -9.46
CA LEU A 17 -14.87 3.49 -9.74
C LEU A 17 -14.06 3.17 -11.02
N ILE A 18 -13.74 1.91 -11.23
CA ILE A 18 -13.06 1.39 -12.42
C ILE A 18 -14.04 0.45 -13.12
N THR A 19 -14.60 0.90 -14.22
CA THR A 19 -15.46 0.07 -15.07
C THR A 19 -14.62 -0.83 -15.99
N ALA A 20 -15.23 -1.85 -16.61
CA ALA A 20 -14.51 -2.75 -17.50
C ALA A 20 -13.78 -2.01 -18.66
N PRO A 21 -14.39 -1.06 -19.38
CA PRO A 21 -13.68 -0.30 -20.41
C PRO A 21 -12.49 0.51 -19.87
N VAL A 22 -12.63 1.11 -18.67
CA VAL A 22 -11.55 1.86 -18.02
C VAL A 22 -10.41 0.92 -17.64
N TYR A 23 -10.73 -0.27 -17.12
CA TYR A 23 -9.73 -1.29 -16.82
C TYR A 23 -8.95 -1.73 -18.07
N GLU A 24 -9.65 -2.06 -19.15
CA GLU A 24 -9.04 -2.50 -20.41
C GLU A 24 -8.10 -1.44 -20.99
N GLU A 25 -8.53 -0.17 -20.99
CA GLU A 25 -7.70 0.94 -21.45
C GLU A 25 -6.46 1.13 -20.58
N ARG A 26 -6.61 1.14 -19.27
CA ARG A 26 -5.49 1.27 -18.32
C ARG A 26 -4.53 0.10 -18.41
N TYR A 27 -5.04 -1.12 -18.55
CA TYR A 27 -4.23 -2.31 -18.76
C TYR A 27 -3.42 -2.21 -20.06
N ARG A 28 -4.07 -1.81 -21.16
CA ARG A 28 -3.40 -1.59 -22.44
C ARG A 28 -2.28 -0.55 -22.31
N MET A 29 -2.54 0.59 -21.68
CA MET A 29 -1.52 1.61 -21.42
C MET A 29 -0.34 1.07 -20.61
N SER A 30 -0.61 0.25 -19.58
CA SER A 30 0.44 -0.33 -18.74
C SER A 30 1.39 -1.27 -19.50
N ILE A 31 0.94 -1.85 -20.61
CA ILE A 31 1.73 -2.75 -21.47
C ILE A 31 2.40 -1.98 -22.62
N GLU A 32 1.66 -1.11 -23.31
CA GLU A 32 2.15 -0.41 -24.50
C GLU A 32 3.01 0.80 -24.16
N GLN A 33 2.73 1.48 -23.03
CA GLN A 33 3.39 2.70 -22.58
C GLN A 33 3.75 2.65 -21.09
N PRO A 34 4.51 1.63 -20.62
CA PRO A 34 4.72 1.38 -19.22
C PRO A 34 5.35 2.57 -18.47
N ASP A 35 6.31 3.25 -19.05
CA ASP A 35 6.96 4.39 -18.40
C ASP A 35 6.00 5.56 -18.16
N THR A 36 5.15 5.86 -19.11
CA THR A 36 4.12 6.90 -18.97
C THR A 36 3.11 6.49 -17.91
N PHE A 37 2.55 5.29 -18.04
CA PHE A 37 1.54 4.77 -17.13
C PHE A 37 2.03 4.76 -15.68
N TRP A 38 3.17 4.15 -15.41
CA TRP A 38 3.69 4.03 -14.04
C TRP A 38 4.20 5.37 -13.48
N ARG A 39 4.63 6.30 -14.33
CA ARG A 39 4.96 7.67 -13.90
C ARG A 39 3.72 8.42 -13.41
N GLU A 40 2.60 8.26 -14.09
CA GLU A 40 1.32 8.85 -13.68
C GLU A 40 0.79 8.21 -12.40
N GLU A 41 0.80 6.87 -12.32
CA GLU A 41 0.36 6.16 -11.12
C GLU A 41 1.20 6.49 -9.88
N ALA A 42 2.49 6.68 -10.05
CA ALA A 42 3.39 7.05 -8.98
C ALA A 42 3.09 8.43 -8.36
N GLN A 43 2.33 9.29 -9.04
CA GLN A 43 1.89 10.58 -8.48
C GLN A 43 0.86 10.43 -7.36
N ARG A 44 0.30 9.25 -7.16
CA ARG A 44 -0.58 8.95 -6.02
C ARG A 44 0.16 8.86 -4.70
N ILE A 45 1.48 8.79 -4.75
CA ILE A 45 2.38 8.65 -3.60
C ILE A 45 3.12 9.96 -3.39
N ASP A 46 3.27 10.37 -2.12
CA ASP A 46 4.07 11.54 -1.75
C ASP A 46 5.54 11.14 -1.66
N TRP A 47 6.34 11.71 -2.55
CA TRP A 47 7.77 11.47 -2.64
C TRP A 47 8.55 12.52 -1.85
N ILE A 48 9.53 12.07 -1.05
CA ILE A 48 10.54 12.97 -0.46
C ILE A 48 11.48 13.48 -1.55
N ARG A 49 11.91 12.59 -2.44
CA ARG A 49 12.62 12.92 -3.67
C ARG A 49 12.00 12.16 -4.83
N LEU A 50 11.51 12.90 -5.82
CA LEU A 50 10.91 12.30 -7.00
C LEU A 50 11.98 11.51 -7.79
N PHE A 51 11.57 10.39 -8.36
CA PHE A 51 12.40 9.56 -9.23
C PHE A 51 12.61 10.21 -10.59
N SER A 52 13.73 9.94 -11.24
CA SER A 52 13.98 10.34 -12.62
C SER A 52 13.60 9.24 -13.62
N LYS A 53 13.86 7.97 -13.27
CA LYS A 53 13.50 6.81 -14.07
C LYS A 53 12.41 5.98 -13.40
N VAL A 54 11.48 5.47 -14.22
CA VAL A 54 10.39 4.61 -13.75
C VAL A 54 10.90 3.21 -13.44
N SER A 55 11.55 2.58 -14.41
CA SER A 55 12.08 1.21 -14.25
C SER A 55 13.41 1.03 -14.99
N GLU A 56 14.22 0.13 -14.46
CA GLU A 56 15.40 -0.42 -15.10
C GLU A 56 15.39 -1.92 -14.84
N SER A 57 15.16 -2.72 -15.88
CA SER A 57 15.05 -4.15 -15.73
C SER A 57 15.82 -4.84 -16.86
N SER A 58 16.65 -5.81 -16.50
CA SER A 58 17.32 -6.70 -17.45
C SER A 58 17.10 -8.14 -17.06
N PHE A 59 16.83 -8.98 -18.05
CA PHE A 59 16.72 -10.44 -17.90
C PHE A 59 17.92 -11.15 -18.52
N HIS A 60 18.97 -10.42 -18.92
CA HIS A 60 20.22 -11.03 -19.39
C HIS A 60 21.04 -11.57 -18.22
N GLU A 61 21.70 -12.70 -18.41
CA GLU A 61 22.47 -13.37 -17.36
C GLU A 61 23.57 -12.47 -16.76
N ALA A 62 24.18 -11.62 -17.60
CA ALA A 62 25.31 -10.77 -17.18
C ALA A 62 24.89 -9.59 -16.30
N ASP A 63 23.65 -9.10 -16.41
CA ASP A 63 23.15 -7.91 -15.74
C ASP A 63 21.72 -8.08 -15.23
N PHE A 64 21.35 -9.30 -14.86
CA PHE A 64 20.01 -9.60 -14.33
C PHE A 64 19.67 -8.70 -13.16
N GLY A 65 18.57 -7.97 -13.30
CA GLY A 65 18.09 -7.08 -12.24
C GLY A 65 16.75 -6.48 -12.57
N ILE A 66 15.98 -6.20 -11.52
CA ILE A 66 14.69 -5.51 -11.61
C ILE A 66 14.72 -4.36 -10.61
N SER A 67 14.60 -3.15 -11.10
CA SER A 67 14.60 -1.95 -10.27
C SER A 67 13.46 -1.02 -10.70
N TRP A 68 12.69 -0.55 -9.73
CA TRP A 68 11.63 0.43 -9.92
C TRP A 68 11.91 1.66 -9.10
N PHE A 69 11.80 2.85 -9.72
CA PHE A 69 11.94 4.14 -9.03
C PHE A 69 13.22 4.25 -8.17
N ALA A 70 14.33 3.67 -8.64
CA ALA A 70 15.54 3.42 -7.85
C ALA A 70 16.14 4.67 -7.20
N ASP A 71 16.06 5.81 -7.87
CA ASP A 71 16.57 7.10 -7.39
C ASP A 71 15.51 7.92 -6.62
N GLY A 72 14.26 7.45 -6.55
CA GLY A 72 13.21 8.04 -5.73
C GLY A 72 13.39 7.71 -4.25
N THR A 73 12.89 8.58 -3.37
CA THR A 73 12.82 8.30 -1.94
C THR A 73 11.46 8.69 -1.38
N LEU A 74 10.91 7.86 -0.53
CA LEU A 74 9.65 8.10 0.15
C LEU A 74 9.68 7.53 1.57
N ASN A 75 8.68 7.90 2.37
CA ASN A 75 8.37 7.23 3.62
C ASN A 75 7.00 6.57 3.48
N LEU A 76 6.97 5.25 3.54
CA LEU A 76 5.73 4.49 3.37
C LEU A 76 4.75 4.75 4.52
N ALA A 77 5.22 4.79 5.76
CA ALA A 77 4.38 5.08 6.92
C ALA A 77 3.74 6.48 6.81
N ALA A 78 4.49 7.49 6.39
CA ALA A 78 3.96 8.83 6.17
C ALA A 78 2.87 8.85 5.08
N ASN A 79 3.05 8.09 4.00
CA ASN A 79 2.04 7.94 2.96
C ASN A 79 0.77 7.22 3.44
N CYS A 80 0.91 6.23 4.32
CA CYS A 80 -0.23 5.47 4.84
C CYS A 80 -0.97 6.19 5.98
N LEU A 81 -0.28 7.00 6.77
CA LEU A 81 -0.81 7.58 8.01
C LEU A 81 -0.78 9.11 8.02
N ASP A 82 0.43 9.70 8.02
CA ASP A 82 0.61 11.12 8.33
C ASP A 82 -0.17 12.03 7.37
N ARG A 83 -0.14 11.75 6.07
CA ARG A 83 -0.85 12.52 5.05
C ARG A 83 -2.38 12.56 5.24
N HIS A 84 -2.93 11.61 5.97
CA HIS A 84 -4.37 11.50 6.19
C HIS A 84 -4.85 12.15 7.49
N LEU A 85 -3.94 12.54 8.39
CA LEU A 85 -4.31 13.01 9.72
C LEU A 85 -5.15 14.28 9.73
N ALA A 86 -4.85 15.23 8.84
CA ALA A 86 -5.54 16.49 8.78
C ALA A 86 -7.05 16.33 8.45
N GLU A 87 -7.36 15.51 7.46
CA GLU A 87 -8.72 15.35 6.95
C GLU A 87 -9.43 14.13 7.52
N ARG A 88 -8.69 13.05 7.83
CA ARG A 88 -9.22 11.73 8.21
C ARG A 88 -8.77 11.27 9.58
N GLY A 89 -8.17 12.11 10.40
CA GLY A 89 -7.59 11.72 11.69
C GLY A 89 -8.56 10.99 12.60
N ASN A 90 -9.85 11.33 12.57
CA ASN A 90 -10.90 10.70 13.39
C ASN A 90 -11.63 9.54 12.65
N GLN A 91 -11.29 9.26 11.38
CA GLN A 91 -11.85 8.14 10.64
C GLN A 91 -11.21 6.83 11.15
N VAL A 92 -11.98 5.75 11.19
CA VAL A 92 -11.49 4.41 11.53
C VAL A 92 -10.52 3.96 10.45
N ALA A 93 -9.29 3.65 10.84
CA ALA A 93 -8.23 3.10 9.99
C ALA A 93 -8.21 1.57 10.06
N ILE A 94 -8.44 1.01 11.25
CA ILE A 94 -8.50 -0.43 11.47
C ILE A 94 -9.78 -0.76 12.23
N LEU A 95 -10.57 -1.66 11.68
CA LEU A 95 -11.63 -2.34 12.38
C LEU A 95 -11.18 -3.79 12.63
N TRP A 96 -10.95 -4.11 13.89
CA TRP A 96 -10.50 -5.44 14.28
C TRP A 96 -11.64 -6.21 14.94
N GLU A 97 -11.91 -7.39 14.41
CA GLU A 97 -12.85 -8.35 14.97
C GLU A 97 -12.08 -9.51 15.59
N PRO A 98 -12.29 -9.80 16.88
CA PRO A 98 -11.64 -10.92 17.54
C PRO A 98 -12.19 -12.26 17.03
N ASP A 99 -11.39 -13.33 17.18
CA ASP A 99 -11.81 -14.69 16.85
C ASP A 99 -12.94 -15.19 17.77
N SER A 100 -12.92 -14.78 19.03
CA SER A 100 -13.98 -15.12 20.00
C SER A 100 -15.13 -14.12 19.94
N PRO A 101 -16.38 -14.60 19.76
CA PRO A 101 -17.56 -13.75 19.76
C PRO A 101 -17.84 -13.05 21.10
N ASP A 102 -17.21 -13.52 22.19
CA ASP A 102 -17.38 -12.94 23.53
C ASP A 102 -16.45 -11.73 23.78
N GLN A 103 -15.53 -11.46 22.85
CA GLN A 103 -14.63 -10.31 22.94
C GLN A 103 -15.17 -9.14 22.10
N PRO A 104 -15.04 -7.90 22.58
CA PRO A 104 -15.48 -6.74 21.80
C PRO A 104 -14.55 -6.48 20.62
N SER A 105 -15.12 -6.05 19.49
CA SER A 105 -14.37 -5.47 18.38
C SER A 105 -13.65 -4.19 18.78
N ARG A 106 -12.57 -3.84 18.08
CA ARG A 106 -11.81 -2.60 18.28
C ARG A 106 -11.80 -1.77 17.01
N ALA A 107 -12.21 -0.52 17.13
CA ALA A 107 -12.07 0.47 16.08
C ALA A 107 -10.90 1.41 16.45
N ILE A 108 -9.88 1.47 15.58
CA ILE A 108 -8.68 2.29 15.78
C ILE A 108 -8.71 3.37 14.70
N THR A 109 -8.70 4.64 15.09
CA THR A 109 -8.67 5.77 14.18
C THR A 109 -7.27 5.98 13.59
N TYR A 110 -7.17 6.75 12.48
CA TYR A 110 -5.87 7.14 11.92
C TYR A 110 -4.99 7.85 12.94
N ARG A 111 -5.56 8.68 13.80
CA ARG A 111 -4.83 9.40 14.85
C ARG A 111 -4.25 8.45 15.90
N GLU A 112 -5.07 7.55 16.42
CA GLU A 112 -4.63 6.55 17.40
C GLU A 112 -3.57 5.63 16.80
N LEU A 113 -3.77 5.16 15.56
CA LEU A 113 -2.80 4.33 14.86
C LEU A 113 -1.47 5.06 14.65
N HIS A 114 -1.50 6.31 14.24
CA HIS A 114 -0.29 7.13 14.09
C HIS A 114 0.47 7.27 15.42
N GLU A 115 -0.23 7.51 16.53
CA GLU A 115 0.39 7.57 17.84
C GLU A 115 1.04 6.24 18.26
N MET A 116 0.37 5.12 17.97
CA MET A 116 0.93 3.77 18.22
C MET A 116 2.18 3.53 17.39
N VAL A 117 2.15 3.86 16.09
CA VAL A 117 3.29 3.73 15.18
C VAL A 117 4.46 4.59 15.61
N CYS A 118 4.23 5.85 16.02
CA CYS A 118 5.27 6.73 16.55
C CYS A 118 5.94 6.17 17.81
N ARG A 119 5.14 5.64 18.75
CA ARG A 119 5.68 4.99 19.96
C ARG A 119 6.54 3.78 19.63
N PHE A 120 6.06 2.92 18.71
CA PHE A 120 6.79 1.73 18.29
C PHE A 120 8.09 2.09 17.52
N ALA A 121 8.03 3.07 16.63
CA ALA A 121 9.22 3.57 15.95
C ALA A 121 10.29 4.11 16.90
N ASN A 122 9.87 4.81 17.97
CA ASN A 122 10.80 5.28 18.99
C ASN A 122 11.39 4.12 19.81
N LEU A 123 10.61 3.08 20.08
CA LEU A 123 11.11 1.86 20.71
C LEU A 123 12.19 1.19 19.86
N LEU A 124 11.93 1.02 18.55
CA LEU A 124 12.91 0.44 17.62
C LEU A 124 14.22 1.24 17.58
N LYS A 125 14.10 2.58 17.52
CA LYS A 125 15.28 3.47 17.62
C LYS A 125 16.06 3.29 18.93
N ALA A 126 15.37 3.18 20.06
CA ALA A 126 16.00 2.98 21.37
C ALA A 126 16.70 1.62 21.45
N GLN A 127 16.20 0.59 20.74
CA GLN A 127 16.85 -0.71 20.59
C GLN A 127 18.01 -0.70 19.58
N GLY A 128 18.30 0.42 18.94
CA GLY A 128 19.41 0.58 18.00
C GLY A 128 19.12 0.14 16.57
N VAL A 129 17.87 -0.15 16.22
CA VAL A 129 17.47 -0.55 14.86
C VAL A 129 17.73 0.61 13.88
N ARG A 130 18.40 0.32 12.78
CA ARG A 130 18.84 1.28 11.76
C ARG A 130 18.28 0.93 10.38
N LYS A 131 18.33 1.91 9.47
CA LYS A 131 17.95 1.71 8.07
C LYS A 131 18.73 0.55 7.44
N GLY A 132 18.01 -0.36 6.79
CA GLY A 132 18.56 -1.55 6.14
C GLY A 132 18.54 -2.81 7.01
N GLU A 133 18.26 -2.68 8.30
CA GLU A 133 18.11 -3.84 9.19
C GLU A 133 16.72 -4.45 9.04
N ARG A 134 16.61 -5.73 9.37
CA ARG A 134 15.37 -6.51 9.28
C ARG A 134 14.75 -6.67 10.65
N VAL A 135 13.46 -6.38 10.76
CA VAL A 135 12.64 -6.65 11.95
C VAL A 135 11.68 -7.78 11.62
N THR A 136 11.73 -8.87 12.36
CA THR A 136 10.81 -10.00 12.16
C THR A 136 9.59 -9.81 13.08
N LEU A 137 8.40 -9.90 12.50
CA LEU A 137 7.13 -9.92 13.22
C LEU A 137 6.61 -11.35 13.26
N TYR A 138 6.28 -11.82 14.46
CA TYR A 138 5.63 -13.11 14.68
C TYR A 138 4.45 -12.90 15.63
N LEU A 139 3.33 -12.50 15.04
CA LEU A 139 2.10 -12.10 15.74
C LEU A 139 0.89 -12.83 15.13
N PRO A 140 -0.15 -13.13 15.93
CA PRO A 140 -1.44 -13.54 15.39
C PRO A 140 -2.13 -12.37 14.67
N MET A 141 -3.39 -12.58 14.22
CA MET A 141 -4.21 -11.54 13.58
C MET A 141 -4.71 -10.53 14.61
N VAL A 142 -3.80 -9.64 15.04
CA VAL A 142 -4.08 -8.55 15.98
C VAL A 142 -3.74 -7.21 15.35
N PRO A 143 -4.35 -6.09 15.79
CA PRO A 143 -4.09 -4.76 15.21
C PRO A 143 -2.62 -4.36 15.26
N GLU A 144 -1.89 -4.86 16.26
CA GLU A 144 -0.47 -4.59 16.46
C GLU A 144 0.44 -5.20 15.38
N ALA A 145 -0.12 -6.06 14.49
CA ALA A 145 0.60 -6.63 13.35
C ALA A 145 0.58 -5.71 12.11
N ALA A 146 -0.31 -4.72 12.07
CA ALA A 146 -0.42 -3.74 10.98
C ALA A 146 0.46 -2.53 11.28
#